data_617cdcea4e887a984981b3320b5ff60a
#
_entry.id   617cdcea4e887a984981b3320b5ff60a
#
_cell.length_a   1.000
_cell.length_b   1.000
_cell.length_c   1.000
_cell.angle_alpha   90.00
_cell.angle_beta   90.00
_cell.angle_gamma   90.00
#
_symmetry.space_group_name_H-M   'P 1'
#
loop_
_entity.id
_entity.type
_entity.pdbx_description
1 polymer ?
#
loop_
_entity_poly.entity_id
_entity_poly.type
_entity_poly.pdbx_seq_one_letter_code
_entity_poly.pdbx_strand_id
1 'polypeptide(L)'
;ARQRVQERLVDVELPYGAVPGLNPLTSPTGEIFRYVIESDNLDLREITDLHKWVIIPRLKQVTGVADVSNYGGITTQYQIELNPRKMEEYDISLSDVTEKVEMNNVNAGGSMLSRGDLSYVIRGIGLVKDLKDLGRIVIKTDNGVPVYLDDIGKLKYGSLERKGVLGFYDGKRNFSDGVEGIVQMLRGQNPSQVLEGVHAAIDELNNEVLPKGTHIHPFMDRTNLVDMTLHTVSHTLFMGMILVILVLILFLGSWRGALLVAVTIPLSLLIAFILMHVTDIPANLLSLGAIDFGILVDGSIVMMETILKKRERHPDEVLEEDSILRRTTEVARPIFFSILIIITAYLPLFAFEHIEKKLFTPMAYTVGYALIGALCVALFLIPGLAYMAYRKPRKVYHNRWLEKLQMLYHAQVVRV
;
A
#
# COMPACT_ATOMS: atom_id res chain seq x y z
N ALA A 1 -12.66 -18.06 6.87
CA ALA A 1 -12.67 -17.90 8.34
C ALA A 1 -13.51 -16.69 8.77
N ARG A 2 -13.22 -15.46 8.28
CA ARG A 2 -13.90 -14.19 8.66
C ARG A 2 -15.42 -14.26 8.41
N GLN A 3 -15.85 -14.73 7.24
CA GLN A 3 -17.28 -14.86 6.90
C GLN A 3 -18.02 -15.76 7.89
N ARG A 4 -17.46 -16.91 8.27
CA ARG A 4 -18.06 -17.80 9.28
C ARG A 4 -18.14 -17.16 10.67
N VAL A 5 -17.17 -16.31 11.02
CA VAL A 5 -17.22 -15.56 12.28
C VAL A 5 -18.35 -14.52 12.22
N GLN A 6 -18.47 -13.82 11.09
CA GLN A 6 -19.53 -12.84 10.90
C GLN A 6 -20.93 -13.46 10.92
N GLU A 7 -21.11 -14.60 10.26
CA GLU A 7 -22.36 -15.37 10.29
C GLU A 7 -22.76 -15.77 11.72
N ARG A 8 -21.77 -16.23 12.53
CA ARG A 8 -22.04 -16.61 13.93
C ARG A 8 -22.23 -15.43 14.87
N LEU A 9 -21.64 -14.26 14.56
CA LEU A 9 -21.79 -13.06 15.37
C LEU A 9 -23.21 -12.47 15.28
N VAL A 10 -23.93 -12.72 14.19
CA VAL A 10 -25.33 -12.26 14.02
C VAL A 10 -26.27 -12.93 15.02
N ASP A 11 -25.96 -14.17 15.40
CA ASP A 11 -26.77 -14.97 16.31
C ASP A 11 -26.42 -14.75 17.81
N VAL A 12 -25.45 -13.88 18.10
CA VAL A 12 -25.00 -13.61 19.48
C VAL A 12 -25.77 -12.44 20.04
N GLU A 13 -26.61 -12.69 21.03
CA GLU A 13 -27.24 -11.65 21.84
C GLU A 13 -26.22 -11.10 22.86
N LEU A 14 -25.86 -9.83 22.70
CA LEU A 14 -24.99 -9.12 23.65
C LEU A 14 -25.81 -8.32 24.67
N PRO A 15 -25.31 -8.18 25.89
CA PRO A 15 -25.95 -7.35 26.90
C PRO A 15 -26.13 -5.90 26.41
N TYR A 16 -27.20 -5.26 26.86
CA TYR A 16 -27.49 -3.85 26.58
C TYR A 16 -27.69 -3.49 25.10
N GLY A 17 -28.06 -4.45 24.25
CA GLY A 17 -28.31 -4.20 22.82
C GLY A 17 -27.06 -3.87 22.00
N ALA A 18 -25.88 -4.23 22.49
CA ALA A 18 -24.62 -4.03 21.76
C ALA A 18 -24.61 -4.90 20.50
N VAL A 19 -24.28 -4.30 19.36
CA VAL A 19 -24.16 -5.02 18.08
C VAL A 19 -22.70 -5.40 17.84
N PRO A 20 -22.41 -6.71 17.73
CA PRO A 20 -21.03 -7.14 17.47
C PRO A 20 -20.63 -6.81 16.03
N GLY A 21 -19.42 -6.31 15.83
CA GLY A 21 -18.90 -5.99 14.52
C GLY A 21 -17.46 -6.47 14.35
N LEU A 22 -17.08 -6.75 13.11
CA LEU A 22 -15.71 -7.06 12.75
C LEU A 22 -15.00 -5.83 12.20
N ASN A 23 -13.86 -5.49 12.76
CA ASN A 23 -13.02 -4.42 12.21
C ASN A 23 -12.60 -4.74 10.77
N PRO A 24 -12.40 -3.72 9.92
CA PRO A 24 -11.90 -3.90 8.56
C PRO A 24 -10.57 -4.66 8.52
N LEU A 25 -10.31 -5.38 7.42
CA LEU A 25 -9.04 -6.09 7.18
C LEU A 25 -7.94 -5.12 6.80
N THR A 26 -7.57 -4.25 7.71
CA THR A 26 -6.46 -3.32 7.54
C THR A 26 -5.23 -3.78 8.30
N SER A 27 -4.11 -3.13 8.08
CA SER A 27 -2.92 -3.22 8.91
C SER A 27 -2.67 -1.86 9.59
N PRO A 28 -1.88 -1.79 10.67
CA PRO A 28 -1.49 -0.51 11.26
C PRO A 28 -0.80 0.43 10.26
N THR A 29 -0.18 -0.13 9.23
CA THR A 29 0.43 0.60 8.12
C THR A 29 -0.51 0.81 6.93
N GLY A 30 -1.78 0.44 7.06
CA GLY A 30 -2.78 0.48 6.00
C GLY A 30 -3.39 1.86 5.74
N GLU A 31 -3.10 2.86 6.56
CA GLU A 31 -3.46 4.25 6.28
C GLU A 31 -2.61 4.76 5.13
N ILE A 32 -3.23 4.97 3.97
CA ILE A 32 -2.52 5.34 2.75
C ILE A 32 -2.76 6.79 2.34
N PHE A 33 -3.88 7.38 2.81
CA PHE A 33 -4.27 8.71 2.42
C PHE A 33 -5.07 9.39 3.54
N ARG A 34 -4.73 10.65 3.86
CA ARG A 34 -5.45 11.47 4.83
C ARG A 34 -5.74 12.83 4.22
N TYR A 35 -6.94 13.31 4.47
CA TYR A 35 -7.41 14.57 3.91
C TYR A 35 -8.27 15.33 4.91
N VAL A 36 -8.35 16.62 4.71
CA VAL A 36 -9.28 17.51 5.41
C VAL A 36 -10.28 18.08 4.41
N ILE A 37 -11.46 18.43 4.90
CA ILE A 37 -12.51 19.05 4.10
C ILE A 37 -12.60 20.52 4.48
N GLU A 38 -12.50 21.38 3.49
CA GLU A 38 -12.66 22.82 3.61
C GLU A 38 -13.90 23.26 2.85
N SER A 39 -14.67 24.18 3.42
CA SER A 39 -15.81 24.80 2.75
C SER A 39 -15.96 26.26 3.16
N ASP A 40 -16.24 27.10 2.17
CA ASP A 40 -16.52 28.52 2.40
C ASP A 40 -17.96 28.79 2.85
N ASN A 41 -18.87 27.84 2.55
CA ASN A 41 -20.31 28.07 2.63
C ASN A 41 -21.05 27.13 3.60
N LEU A 42 -20.43 26.03 4.01
CA LEU A 42 -21.04 25.02 4.86
C LEU A 42 -20.54 25.14 6.30
N ASP A 43 -21.43 24.93 7.23
CA ASP A 43 -21.04 24.80 8.64
C ASP A 43 -20.39 23.43 8.94
N LEU A 44 -19.78 23.28 10.10
CA LEU A 44 -19.07 22.06 10.50
C LEU A 44 -19.99 20.84 10.52
N ARG A 45 -21.28 21.01 10.81
CA ARG A 45 -22.27 19.93 10.83
C ARG A 45 -22.58 19.46 9.41
N GLU A 46 -22.83 20.42 8.52
CA GLU A 46 -23.11 20.14 7.11
C GLU A 46 -21.91 19.46 6.43
N ILE A 47 -20.68 19.92 6.73
CA ILE A 47 -19.44 19.26 6.27
C ILE A 47 -19.35 17.81 6.80
N THR A 48 -19.69 17.59 8.07
CA THR A 48 -19.66 16.26 8.66
C THR A 48 -20.69 15.33 8.02
N ASP A 49 -21.90 15.81 7.76
CA ASP A 49 -22.96 15.05 7.10
C ASP A 49 -22.58 14.75 5.64
N LEU A 50 -22.04 15.72 4.91
CA LEU A 50 -21.52 15.55 3.55
C LEU A 50 -20.39 14.50 3.51
N HIS A 51 -19.47 14.57 4.47
CA HIS A 51 -18.40 13.58 4.60
C HIS A 51 -18.95 12.16 4.83
N LYS A 52 -19.86 12.02 5.78
CA LYS A 52 -20.41 10.72 6.19
C LYS A 52 -21.28 10.07 5.12
N TRP A 53 -22.08 10.86 4.40
CA TRP A 53 -23.11 10.32 3.51
C TRP A 53 -22.76 10.37 2.03
N VAL A 54 -21.77 11.20 1.63
CA VAL A 54 -21.37 11.37 0.23
C VAL A 54 -19.93 10.92 0.03
N ILE A 55 -18.97 11.52 0.76
CA ILE A 55 -17.55 11.30 0.50
C ILE A 55 -17.12 9.89 0.92
N ILE A 56 -17.41 9.48 2.15
CA ILE A 56 -17.05 8.14 2.65
C ILE A 56 -17.61 7.02 1.77
N PRO A 57 -18.92 7.00 1.44
CA PRO A 57 -19.48 5.97 0.58
C PRO A 57 -18.80 5.91 -0.81
N ARG A 58 -18.46 7.06 -1.39
CA ARG A 58 -17.80 7.11 -2.69
C ARG A 58 -16.38 6.54 -2.63
N LEU A 59 -15.60 6.93 -1.63
CA LEU A 59 -14.24 6.42 -1.44
C LEU A 59 -14.20 4.92 -1.10
N LYS A 60 -15.19 4.42 -0.36
CA LYS A 60 -15.32 2.97 -0.09
C LYS A 60 -15.60 2.12 -1.31
N GLN A 61 -16.09 2.70 -2.41
CA GLN A 61 -16.30 1.98 -3.68
C GLN A 61 -14.99 1.77 -4.45
N VAL A 62 -13.91 2.46 -4.09
CA VAL A 62 -12.61 2.28 -4.73
C VAL A 62 -12.06 0.90 -4.39
N THR A 63 -11.68 0.16 -5.43
CA THR A 63 -11.13 -1.19 -5.27
C THR A 63 -9.86 -1.17 -4.41
N GLY A 64 -9.83 -1.98 -3.38
CA GLY A 64 -8.68 -2.07 -2.46
C GLY A 64 -8.78 -1.15 -1.23
N VAL A 65 -9.75 -0.26 -1.15
CA VAL A 65 -10.07 0.47 0.08
C VAL A 65 -10.81 -0.47 1.04
N ALA A 66 -10.31 -0.56 2.27
CA ALA A 66 -10.91 -1.38 3.34
C ALA A 66 -11.96 -0.60 4.12
N ASP A 67 -11.64 0.63 4.44
CA ASP A 67 -12.50 1.54 5.17
C ASP A 67 -12.03 3.00 5.00
N VAL A 68 -12.94 3.92 5.31
CA VAL A 68 -12.65 5.35 5.43
C VAL A 68 -13.17 5.80 6.79
N SER A 69 -12.25 6.17 7.67
CA SER A 69 -12.59 6.64 9.02
C SER A 69 -12.79 8.15 9.03
N ASN A 70 -13.75 8.59 9.85
CA ASN A 70 -13.98 10.00 10.12
C ASN A 70 -13.30 10.40 11.44
N TYR A 71 -12.64 11.55 11.46
CA TYR A 71 -12.12 12.17 12.67
C TYR A 71 -12.52 13.65 12.72
N GLY A 72 -12.83 14.15 13.93
CA GLY A 72 -13.39 15.50 14.07
C GLY A 72 -14.86 15.61 13.65
N GLY A 73 -15.30 16.81 13.41
CA GLY A 73 -16.68 17.10 13.01
C GLY A 73 -17.71 17.00 14.13
N ILE A 74 -18.96 17.17 13.76
CA ILE A 74 -20.13 17.13 14.68
C ILE A 74 -21.15 16.13 14.15
N THR A 75 -21.38 15.05 14.89
CA THR A 75 -22.47 14.12 14.55
C THR A 75 -23.80 14.73 14.98
N THR A 76 -24.67 15.00 14.01
CA THR A 76 -26.02 15.52 14.26
C THR A 76 -26.88 14.49 14.93
N GLN A 77 -27.62 14.93 15.95
CA GLN A 77 -28.69 14.16 16.59
C GLN A 77 -29.92 15.02 16.80
N TYR A 78 -31.10 14.41 16.79
CA TYR A 78 -32.32 15.05 17.24
C TYR A 78 -32.35 15.05 18.77
N GLN A 79 -32.49 16.22 19.38
CA GLN A 79 -32.56 16.38 20.83
C GLN A 79 -33.96 16.82 21.23
N ILE A 80 -34.52 16.14 22.21
CA ILE A 80 -35.82 16.43 22.82
C ILE A 80 -35.54 16.93 24.23
N GLU A 81 -35.71 18.21 24.46
CA GLU A 81 -35.60 18.82 25.79
C GLU A 81 -36.98 18.87 26.44
N LEU A 82 -37.32 17.86 27.23
CA LEU A 82 -38.60 17.76 27.88
C LEU A 82 -38.74 18.79 29.00
N ASN A 83 -39.95 19.32 29.14
CA ASN A 83 -40.29 20.24 30.24
C ASN A 83 -40.99 19.46 31.38
N PRO A 84 -40.35 19.27 32.54
CA PRO A 84 -40.91 18.48 33.65
C PRO A 84 -42.26 18.98 34.12
N ARG A 85 -42.49 20.29 34.15
CA ARG A 85 -43.78 20.88 34.59
C ARG A 85 -44.92 20.52 33.64
N LYS A 86 -44.67 20.54 32.33
CA LYS A 86 -45.65 20.14 31.32
C LYS A 86 -45.91 18.64 31.35
N MET A 87 -44.86 17.85 31.59
CA MET A 87 -45.03 16.39 31.75
C MET A 87 -45.94 16.07 32.97
N GLU A 88 -45.72 16.77 34.07
CA GLU A 88 -46.59 16.61 35.25
C GLU A 88 -48.00 17.10 34.98
N GLU A 89 -48.23 18.22 34.31
CA GLU A 89 -49.53 18.77 33.93
C GLU A 89 -50.36 17.77 33.10
N TYR A 90 -49.72 17.09 32.17
CA TYR A 90 -50.38 16.09 31.29
C TYR A 90 -50.29 14.66 31.87
N ASP A 91 -49.71 14.45 33.02
CA ASP A 91 -49.48 13.12 33.64
C ASP A 91 -48.81 12.17 32.64
N ILE A 92 -47.65 12.58 32.10
CA ILE A 92 -46.82 11.84 31.14
C ILE A 92 -45.48 11.51 31.77
N SER A 93 -45.09 10.23 31.76
CA SER A 93 -43.79 9.78 32.23
C SER A 93 -42.72 9.84 31.11
N LEU A 94 -41.44 9.83 31.50
CA LEU A 94 -40.34 9.73 30.54
C LEU A 94 -40.43 8.41 29.72
N SER A 95 -40.85 7.33 30.36
CA SER A 95 -41.07 6.02 29.70
C SER A 95 -42.07 6.12 28.57
N ASP A 96 -43.21 6.83 28.82
CA ASP A 96 -44.27 7.01 27.83
C ASP A 96 -43.71 7.75 26.60
N VAL A 97 -42.91 8.81 26.82
CA VAL A 97 -42.29 9.56 25.72
C VAL A 97 -41.36 8.67 24.91
N THR A 98 -40.48 7.91 25.58
CA THR A 98 -39.53 7.04 24.91
C THR A 98 -40.24 5.97 24.08
N GLU A 99 -41.22 5.27 24.69
CA GLU A 99 -41.98 4.24 23.99
C GLU A 99 -42.75 4.79 22.77
N LYS A 100 -43.39 5.95 22.90
CA LYS A 100 -44.10 6.57 21.79
C LYS A 100 -43.22 7.05 20.67
N VAL A 101 -42.05 7.63 20.99
CA VAL A 101 -41.08 8.05 19.98
C VAL A 101 -40.53 6.83 19.25
N GLU A 102 -40.16 5.76 19.93
CA GLU A 102 -39.70 4.51 19.31
C GLU A 102 -40.77 3.87 18.40
N MET A 103 -42.01 3.78 18.87
CA MET A 103 -43.13 3.20 18.10
C MET A 103 -43.46 4.02 16.84
N ASN A 104 -43.29 5.33 16.87
CA ASN A 104 -43.61 6.23 15.76
C ASN A 104 -42.42 6.53 14.81
N ASN A 105 -41.27 5.90 15.03
CA ASN A 105 -40.11 6.04 14.16
C ASN A 105 -39.76 4.72 13.45
N VAL A 106 -40.75 4.07 12.90
CA VAL A 106 -40.62 2.74 12.26
C VAL A 106 -41.39 2.73 10.94
N ASN A 107 -40.81 2.14 9.91
CA ASN A 107 -41.54 1.82 8.67
C ASN A 107 -42.42 0.60 8.88
N ALA A 108 -43.74 0.72 8.59
CA ALA A 108 -44.63 -0.41 8.62
C ALA A 108 -44.65 -1.13 7.27
N GLY A 109 -44.42 -2.43 7.29
CA GLY A 109 -44.68 -3.30 6.14
C GLY A 109 -46.17 -3.39 5.91
N GLY A 110 -46.62 -3.09 4.71
CA GLY A 110 -48.03 -3.16 4.35
C GLY A 110 -48.39 -4.46 3.62
N SER A 111 -49.68 -4.68 3.45
CA SER A 111 -50.21 -5.76 2.66
C SER A 111 -50.08 -5.54 1.16
N MET A 112 -50.20 -6.57 0.37
CA MET A 112 -50.35 -6.48 -1.09
C MET A 112 -51.78 -6.21 -1.45
N LEU A 113 -52.04 -5.19 -2.27
CA LEU A 113 -53.31 -4.91 -2.88
C LEU A 113 -53.29 -5.42 -4.33
N SER A 114 -54.03 -6.50 -4.62
CA SER A 114 -54.16 -7.01 -5.98
C SER A 114 -55.38 -6.38 -6.65
N ARG A 115 -55.16 -5.77 -7.81
CA ARG A 115 -56.23 -5.18 -8.61
C ARG A 115 -56.06 -5.59 -10.07
N GLY A 116 -56.88 -6.59 -10.49
CA GLY A 116 -56.69 -7.25 -11.77
C GLY A 116 -55.35 -8.01 -11.82
N ASP A 117 -54.61 -7.86 -12.88
CA ASP A 117 -53.30 -8.50 -13.08
C ASP A 117 -52.10 -7.77 -12.38
N LEU A 118 -52.37 -6.67 -11.65
CA LEU A 118 -51.38 -5.86 -10.97
C LEU A 118 -51.46 -6.06 -9.46
N SER A 119 -50.31 -6.26 -8.83
CA SER A 119 -50.12 -6.29 -7.38
C SER A 119 -49.38 -5.05 -6.91
N TYR A 120 -49.99 -4.31 -6.01
CA TYR A 120 -49.37 -3.11 -5.39
C TYR A 120 -48.93 -3.45 -3.98
N VAL A 121 -47.67 -3.15 -3.67
CA VAL A 121 -47.15 -3.26 -2.29
C VAL A 121 -47.43 -1.94 -1.57
N ILE A 122 -48.21 -2.01 -0.51
CA ILE A 122 -48.49 -0.86 0.35
C ILE A 122 -47.36 -0.77 1.37
N ARG A 123 -46.71 0.39 1.47
CA ARG A 123 -45.64 0.66 2.43
C ARG A 123 -45.98 1.88 3.27
N GLY A 124 -46.11 1.70 4.58
CA GLY A 124 -46.20 2.80 5.53
C GLY A 124 -44.81 3.39 5.80
N ILE A 125 -44.62 4.67 5.45
CA ILE A 125 -43.37 5.40 5.74
C ILE A 125 -43.60 6.16 7.05
N GLY A 126 -43.05 5.63 8.16
CA GLY A 126 -43.18 6.20 9.50
C GLY A 126 -41.85 6.73 10.08
N LEU A 127 -40.73 6.68 9.33
CA LEU A 127 -39.49 7.25 9.79
C LEU A 127 -39.57 8.77 9.84
N VAL A 128 -39.10 9.36 10.95
CA VAL A 128 -38.95 10.80 11.17
C VAL A 128 -37.91 11.34 10.20
N LYS A 129 -38.28 12.39 9.45
CA LYS A 129 -37.40 13.05 8.47
C LYS A 129 -36.82 14.36 8.98
N ASP A 130 -37.60 15.08 9.78
CA ASP A 130 -37.24 16.39 10.30
C ASP A 130 -37.80 16.61 11.71
N LEU A 131 -37.48 17.78 12.31
CA LEU A 131 -37.98 18.15 13.62
C LEU A 131 -39.49 18.31 13.66
N LYS A 132 -40.15 18.64 12.54
CA LYS A 132 -41.60 18.82 12.46
C LYS A 132 -42.32 17.47 12.54
N ASP A 133 -41.78 16.47 11.87
CA ASP A 133 -42.32 15.11 11.96
C ASP A 133 -42.19 14.59 13.37
N LEU A 134 -41.00 14.82 14.00
CA LEU A 134 -40.77 14.43 15.41
C LEU A 134 -41.72 15.13 16.35
N GLY A 135 -41.96 16.44 16.17
CA GLY A 135 -42.86 17.23 17.02
C GLY A 135 -44.30 16.82 16.97
N ARG A 136 -44.74 16.26 15.84
CA ARG A 136 -46.14 15.79 15.63
C ARG A 136 -46.41 14.39 16.18
N ILE A 137 -45.46 13.75 16.81
CA ILE A 137 -45.71 12.45 17.46
C ILE A 137 -46.68 12.67 18.62
N VAL A 138 -47.79 11.94 18.59
CA VAL A 138 -48.79 11.97 19.67
C VAL A 138 -48.31 11.10 20.84
N ILE A 139 -48.09 11.73 22.00
CA ILE A 139 -47.62 11.04 23.20
C ILE A 139 -48.79 10.49 24.01
N LYS A 140 -49.84 11.30 24.19
CA LYS A 140 -51.05 10.95 24.95
C LYS A 140 -52.26 11.60 24.29
N THR A 141 -53.41 11.03 24.53
CA THR A 141 -54.68 11.69 24.19
C THR A 141 -55.44 11.98 25.49
N ASP A 142 -55.65 13.25 25.76
CA ASP A 142 -56.37 13.71 26.96
C ASP A 142 -57.78 14.24 26.55
N ASN A 143 -58.84 13.62 27.06
CA ASN A 143 -60.23 13.97 26.74
C ASN A 143 -60.52 14.11 25.24
N GLY A 144 -59.89 13.27 24.43
CA GLY A 144 -60.04 13.29 22.95
C GLY A 144 -59.14 14.31 22.22
N VAL A 145 -58.33 15.08 22.94
CA VAL A 145 -57.35 16.03 22.37
C VAL A 145 -55.96 15.40 22.39
N PRO A 146 -55.28 15.30 21.24
CA PRO A 146 -53.92 14.78 21.20
C PRO A 146 -52.95 15.75 21.83
N VAL A 147 -52.05 15.23 22.69
CA VAL A 147 -50.88 15.93 23.24
C VAL A 147 -49.67 15.53 22.40
N TYR A 148 -49.07 16.48 21.71
CA TYR A 148 -47.92 16.27 20.85
C TYR A 148 -46.63 16.41 21.62
N LEU A 149 -45.55 15.87 21.06
CA LEU A 149 -44.19 16.00 21.64
C LEU A 149 -43.78 17.47 21.74
N ASP A 150 -44.15 18.32 20.77
CA ASP A 150 -43.94 19.77 20.80
C ASP A 150 -44.61 20.48 21.96
N ASP A 151 -45.73 19.92 22.45
CA ASP A 151 -46.47 20.51 23.58
C ASP A 151 -45.70 20.34 24.93
N ILE A 152 -44.94 19.26 25.08
CA ILE A 152 -44.27 18.87 26.31
C ILE A 152 -42.77 19.13 26.29
N GLY A 153 -42.15 19.53 25.15
CA GLY A 153 -40.73 19.73 25.04
C GLY A 153 -40.31 20.71 23.97
N LYS A 154 -39.05 21.00 23.89
CA LYS A 154 -38.40 21.73 22.80
C LYS A 154 -37.58 20.76 21.96
N LEU A 155 -37.77 20.81 20.65
CA LEU A 155 -37.04 20.00 19.70
C LEU A 155 -35.96 20.84 19.03
N LYS A 156 -34.75 20.30 18.95
CA LYS A 156 -33.64 20.96 18.27
C LYS A 156 -32.66 19.96 17.68
N TYR A 157 -31.91 20.40 16.69
CA TYR A 157 -30.70 19.69 16.29
C TYR A 157 -29.62 19.92 17.34
N GLY A 158 -29.11 18.85 17.91
CA GLY A 158 -28.00 18.85 18.83
C GLY A 158 -26.79 18.14 18.25
N SER A 159 -25.75 18.01 19.06
CA SER A 159 -24.56 17.25 18.73
C SER A 159 -24.40 16.09 19.68
N LEU A 160 -23.98 14.95 19.16
CA LEU A 160 -23.46 13.89 19.99
C LEU A 160 -22.24 14.43 20.77
N GLU A 161 -22.03 13.95 21.99
CA GLU A 161 -20.88 14.32 22.79
C GLU A 161 -19.58 14.04 22.03
N ARG A 162 -18.77 15.06 21.87
CA ARG A 162 -17.54 14.99 21.07
C ARG A 162 -16.40 14.44 21.92
N LYS A 163 -15.72 13.43 21.39
CA LYS A 163 -14.52 12.84 22.01
C LYS A 163 -13.21 13.53 21.61
N GLY A 164 -13.25 14.37 20.58
CA GLY A 164 -12.08 15.08 20.08
C GLY A 164 -12.45 16.19 19.10
N VAL A 165 -11.50 17.07 18.86
CA VAL A 165 -11.57 18.20 17.93
C VAL A 165 -10.37 18.10 17.01
N LEU A 166 -10.56 18.40 15.73
CA LEU A 166 -9.50 18.47 14.75
C LEU A 166 -9.08 19.91 14.48
N GLY A 167 -7.87 20.27 14.88
CA GLY A 167 -7.22 21.49 14.39
C GLY A 167 -6.28 21.18 13.23
N PHE A 168 -6.24 22.05 12.24
CA PHE A 168 -5.38 21.91 11.07
C PHE A 168 -4.72 23.24 10.68
N TYR A 169 -3.42 23.17 10.40
CA TYR A 169 -2.64 24.30 9.90
C TYR A 169 -1.56 23.80 8.92
N ASP A 170 -1.55 24.34 7.70
CA ASP A 170 -0.55 24.00 6.65
C ASP A 170 0.22 25.23 6.11
N GLY A 171 0.15 26.38 6.81
CA GLY A 171 0.74 27.64 6.36
C GLY A 171 -0.19 28.48 5.46
N LYS A 172 -1.21 27.88 4.87
CA LYS A 172 -2.22 28.54 4.02
C LYS A 172 -3.61 28.45 4.64
N ARG A 173 -3.93 27.29 5.21
CA ARG A 173 -5.22 26.99 5.85
C ARG A 173 -5.04 26.93 7.35
N ASN A 174 -5.99 27.50 8.06
CA ASN A 174 -6.00 27.49 9.52
C ASN A 174 -7.44 27.36 10.02
N PHE A 175 -7.77 26.21 10.55
CA PHE A 175 -9.04 26.01 11.24
C PHE A 175 -8.83 25.23 12.54
N SER A 176 -9.50 25.68 13.58
CA SER A 176 -9.42 25.10 14.92
C SER A 176 -10.36 23.91 15.12
N ASP A 177 -11.28 23.73 14.18
CA ASP A 177 -12.25 22.63 14.19
C ASP A 177 -12.62 22.24 12.77
N GLY A 178 -12.42 20.98 12.43
CA GLY A 178 -12.59 20.48 11.07
C GLY A 178 -12.99 19.01 11.01
N VAL A 179 -13.04 18.51 9.79
CA VAL A 179 -13.33 17.09 9.48
C VAL A 179 -12.16 16.50 8.69
N GLU A 180 -11.67 15.39 9.19
CA GLU A 180 -10.62 14.58 8.55
C GLU A 180 -11.18 13.24 8.10
N GLY A 181 -10.79 12.83 6.91
CA GLY A 181 -10.97 11.48 6.41
C GLY A 181 -9.65 10.72 6.36
N ILE A 182 -9.66 9.46 6.81
CA ILE A 182 -8.52 8.57 6.81
C ILE A 182 -8.86 7.35 5.96
N VAL A 183 -8.24 7.23 4.79
CA VAL A 183 -8.44 6.10 3.88
C VAL A 183 -7.52 4.96 4.27
N GLN A 184 -8.12 3.81 4.53
CA GLN A 184 -7.43 2.58 4.93
C GLN A 184 -7.50 1.55 3.81
N MET A 185 -6.36 1.00 3.46
CA MET A 185 -6.21 -0.01 2.42
C MET A 185 -6.42 -1.44 2.96
N LEU A 186 -6.99 -2.31 2.15
CA LEU A 186 -7.05 -3.74 2.40
C LEU A 186 -5.64 -4.34 2.47
N ARG A 187 -5.44 -5.22 3.43
CA ARG A 187 -4.16 -5.93 3.58
C ARG A 187 -3.83 -6.74 2.33
N GLY A 188 -2.61 -6.56 1.80
CA GLY A 188 -2.11 -7.29 0.65
C GLY A 188 -2.42 -6.64 -0.71
N GLN A 189 -3.09 -5.50 -0.73
CA GLN A 189 -3.29 -4.71 -1.96
C GLN A 189 -2.05 -3.88 -2.30
N ASN A 190 -1.97 -3.46 -3.56
CA ASN A 190 -0.91 -2.57 -4.02
C ASN A 190 -1.27 -1.11 -3.72
N PRO A 191 -0.50 -0.39 -2.86
CA PRO A 191 -0.81 0.98 -2.50
C PRO A 191 -0.93 1.93 -3.69
N SER A 192 -0.06 1.79 -4.70
CA SER A 192 -0.07 2.69 -5.87
C SER A 192 -1.36 2.58 -6.66
N GLN A 193 -1.87 1.36 -6.88
CA GLN A 193 -3.14 1.15 -7.60
C GLN A 193 -4.34 1.65 -6.81
N VAL A 194 -4.34 1.44 -5.50
CA VAL A 194 -5.43 1.92 -4.64
C VAL A 194 -5.44 3.45 -4.57
N LEU A 195 -4.26 4.07 -4.46
CA LEU A 195 -4.11 5.53 -4.44
C LEU A 195 -4.53 6.18 -5.76
N GLU A 196 -4.21 5.57 -6.91
CA GLU A 196 -4.70 6.03 -8.22
C GLU A 196 -6.23 6.08 -8.25
N GLY A 197 -6.90 5.05 -7.76
CA GLY A 197 -8.36 5.02 -7.65
C GLY A 197 -8.91 6.05 -6.65
N VAL A 198 -8.21 6.27 -5.52
CA VAL A 198 -8.58 7.29 -4.53
C VAL A 198 -8.46 8.69 -5.11
N HIS A 199 -7.38 9.00 -5.83
CA HIS A 199 -7.20 10.28 -6.50
C HIS A 199 -8.31 10.55 -7.52
N ALA A 200 -8.60 9.57 -8.39
CA ALA A 200 -9.67 9.69 -9.37
C ALA A 200 -11.04 9.96 -8.71
N ALA A 201 -11.33 9.29 -7.60
CA ALA A 201 -12.57 9.51 -6.85
C ALA A 201 -12.63 10.89 -6.17
N ILE A 202 -11.49 11.40 -5.68
CA ILE A 202 -11.41 12.75 -5.09
C ILE A 202 -11.56 13.83 -6.16
N ASP A 203 -10.97 13.64 -7.32
CA ASP A 203 -11.11 14.56 -8.44
C ASP A 203 -12.56 14.63 -8.93
N GLU A 204 -13.25 13.47 -9.02
CA GLU A 204 -14.68 13.42 -9.32
C GLU A 204 -15.50 14.13 -8.23
N LEU A 205 -15.22 13.85 -6.95
CA LEU A 205 -15.90 14.51 -5.84
C LEU A 205 -15.73 16.02 -5.88
N ASN A 206 -14.51 16.53 -6.02
CA ASN A 206 -14.20 17.94 -6.02
C ASN A 206 -14.79 18.70 -7.23
N ASN A 207 -14.87 18.05 -8.39
CA ASN A 207 -15.28 18.74 -9.62
C ASN A 207 -16.78 18.59 -9.92
N GLU A 208 -17.41 17.48 -9.54
CA GLU A 208 -18.76 17.12 -10.01
C GLU A 208 -19.79 16.97 -8.89
N VAL A 209 -19.37 16.53 -7.69
CA VAL A 209 -20.32 16.09 -6.65
C VAL A 209 -20.45 17.09 -5.51
N LEU A 210 -19.33 17.67 -5.07
CA LEU A 210 -19.33 18.56 -3.91
C LEU A 210 -19.92 19.93 -4.25
N PRO A 211 -20.59 20.59 -3.28
CA PRO A 211 -21.06 21.95 -3.45
C PRO A 211 -19.91 22.92 -3.77
N LYS A 212 -20.19 23.96 -4.58
CA LYS A 212 -19.20 24.97 -4.91
C LYS A 212 -18.61 25.63 -3.66
N GLY A 213 -17.28 25.73 -3.63
CA GLY A 213 -16.53 26.25 -2.49
C GLY A 213 -16.23 25.20 -1.41
N THR A 214 -16.55 23.91 -1.68
CA THR A 214 -16.17 22.79 -0.81
C THR A 214 -15.14 21.94 -1.51
N HIS A 215 -14.02 21.67 -0.86
CA HIS A 215 -12.91 20.92 -1.43
C HIS A 215 -12.29 19.93 -0.43
N ILE A 216 -11.89 18.78 -0.95
CA ILE A 216 -11.09 17.80 -0.24
C ILE A 216 -9.62 18.13 -0.47
N HIS A 217 -8.89 18.37 0.62
CA HIS A 217 -7.45 18.69 0.59
C HIS A 217 -6.63 17.57 1.20
N PRO A 218 -5.81 16.86 0.42
CA PRO A 218 -4.89 15.86 0.95
C PRO A 218 -3.75 16.54 1.72
N PHE A 219 -3.36 15.99 2.87
CA PHE A 219 -2.18 16.40 3.62
C PHE A 219 -1.23 15.27 3.93
N MET A 220 -1.70 14.02 3.87
CA MET A 220 -0.84 12.85 3.87
C MET A 220 -1.22 11.96 2.68
N ASP A 221 -0.30 11.84 1.75
CA ASP A 221 -0.44 11.01 0.56
C ASP A 221 0.80 10.13 0.42
N ARG A 222 0.59 8.82 0.48
CA ARG A 222 1.69 7.87 0.35
C ARG A 222 2.23 7.73 -1.07
N THR A 223 1.57 8.27 -2.08
CA THR A 223 2.10 8.32 -3.44
C THR A 223 3.47 8.98 -3.46
N ASN A 224 3.61 10.12 -2.77
CA ASN A 224 4.89 10.81 -2.64
C ASN A 224 5.99 9.91 -2.06
N LEU A 225 5.66 9.12 -1.04
CA LEU A 225 6.63 8.19 -0.42
C LEU A 225 7.02 7.06 -1.38
N VAL A 226 6.06 6.51 -2.12
CA VAL A 226 6.30 5.45 -3.11
C VAL A 226 7.17 5.98 -4.24
N ASP A 227 6.85 7.16 -4.79
CA ASP A 227 7.59 7.78 -5.87
C ASP A 227 9.02 8.16 -5.46
N MET A 228 9.20 8.76 -4.29
CA MET A 228 10.53 9.05 -3.74
C MET A 228 11.34 7.77 -3.55
N THR A 229 10.70 6.70 -3.09
CA THR A 229 11.32 5.38 -2.91
C THR A 229 11.77 4.78 -4.24
N LEU A 230 10.88 4.75 -5.23
CA LEU A 230 11.19 4.23 -6.57
C LEU A 230 12.29 5.07 -7.24
N HIS A 231 12.23 6.39 -7.13
CA HIS A 231 13.27 7.27 -7.65
C HIS A 231 14.61 7.01 -6.97
N THR A 232 14.65 6.92 -5.64
CA THR A 232 15.88 6.66 -4.87
C THR A 232 16.48 5.31 -5.24
N VAL A 233 15.66 4.25 -5.32
CA VAL A 233 16.12 2.92 -5.71
C VAL A 233 16.67 2.94 -7.14
N SER A 234 15.91 3.49 -8.09
CA SER A 234 16.33 3.58 -9.50
C SER A 234 17.63 4.38 -9.65
N HIS A 235 17.75 5.51 -8.96
CA HIS A 235 18.97 6.33 -8.97
C HIS A 235 20.17 5.58 -8.39
N THR A 236 20.00 4.91 -7.25
CA THR A 236 21.04 4.12 -6.60
C THR A 236 21.49 2.94 -7.47
N LEU A 237 20.54 2.23 -8.08
CA LEU A 237 20.81 1.15 -9.03
C LEU A 237 21.64 1.66 -10.23
N PHE A 238 21.21 2.77 -10.82
CA PHE A 238 21.90 3.35 -11.98
C PHE A 238 23.28 3.85 -11.63
N MET A 239 23.44 4.57 -10.52
CA MET A 239 24.73 5.06 -10.05
C MET A 239 25.68 3.91 -9.69
N GLY A 240 25.19 2.88 -9.00
CA GLY A 240 25.95 1.68 -8.67
C GLY A 240 26.42 0.95 -9.93
N MET A 241 25.56 0.80 -10.94
CA MET A 241 25.90 0.19 -12.22
C MET A 241 26.99 0.99 -12.96
N ILE A 242 26.90 2.32 -13.00
CA ILE A 242 27.93 3.18 -13.60
C ILE A 242 29.26 2.99 -12.89
N LEU A 243 29.27 3.00 -11.55
CA LEU A 243 30.47 2.80 -10.76
C LEU A 243 31.12 1.44 -11.04
N VAL A 244 30.32 0.37 -11.08
CA VAL A 244 30.79 -0.98 -11.40
C VAL A 244 31.38 -1.03 -12.81
N ILE A 245 30.70 -0.44 -13.83
CA ILE A 245 31.24 -0.37 -15.20
C ILE A 245 32.58 0.35 -15.22
N LEU A 246 32.73 1.47 -14.53
CA LEU A 246 33.94 2.24 -14.48
C LEU A 246 35.11 1.42 -13.87
N VAL A 247 34.82 0.76 -12.74
CA VAL A 247 35.80 -0.14 -12.09
C VAL A 247 36.18 -1.30 -13.00
N LEU A 248 35.18 -1.92 -13.66
CA LEU A 248 35.42 -3.02 -14.59
C LEU A 248 36.26 -2.60 -15.80
N ILE A 249 36.04 -1.40 -16.38
CA ILE A 249 36.85 -0.88 -17.46
C ILE A 249 38.31 -0.73 -17.00
N LEU A 250 38.50 -0.23 -15.76
CA LEU A 250 39.84 -0.05 -15.18
C LEU A 250 40.57 -1.41 -15.01
N PHE A 251 39.88 -2.42 -14.49
CA PHE A 251 40.50 -3.72 -14.19
C PHE A 251 40.59 -4.66 -15.39
N LEU A 252 39.51 -4.77 -16.20
CA LEU A 252 39.52 -5.65 -17.37
C LEU A 252 40.27 -5.07 -18.58
N GLY A 253 40.57 -3.77 -18.57
CA GLY A 253 41.25 -3.08 -19.69
C GLY A 253 40.42 -3.11 -21.00
N SER A 254 39.14 -3.50 -20.94
CA SER A 254 38.26 -3.68 -22.11
C SER A 254 36.86 -3.15 -21.82
N TRP A 255 36.50 -2.03 -22.46
CA TRP A 255 35.17 -1.45 -22.28
C TRP A 255 34.03 -2.41 -22.71
N ARG A 256 34.30 -3.27 -23.72
CA ARG A 256 33.33 -4.27 -24.19
C ARG A 256 33.16 -5.40 -23.19
N GLY A 257 34.27 -5.87 -22.61
CA GLY A 257 34.21 -6.86 -21.54
C GLY A 257 33.49 -6.32 -20.31
N ALA A 258 33.77 -5.08 -19.94
CA ALA A 258 33.09 -4.40 -18.84
C ALA A 258 31.56 -4.26 -19.11
N LEU A 259 31.18 -3.87 -20.33
CA LEU A 259 29.76 -3.76 -20.69
C LEU A 259 29.04 -5.13 -20.66
N LEU A 260 29.68 -6.19 -21.17
CA LEU A 260 29.12 -7.54 -21.14
C LEU A 260 28.90 -8.03 -19.69
N VAL A 261 29.86 -7.79 -18.83
CA VAL A 261 29.73 -8.14 -17.40
C VAL A 261 28.65 -7.28 -16.74
N ALA A 262 28.58 -5.97 -17.05
CA ALA A 262 27.58 -5.09 -16.49
C ALA A 262 26.13 -5.48 -16.83
N VAL A 263 25.89 -6.12 -17.97
CA VAL A 263 24.58 -6.66 -18.35
C VAL A 263 24.08 -7.73 -17.37
N THR A 264 24.99 -8.36 -16.61
CA THR A 264 24.60 -9.32 -15.56
C THR A 264 23.72 -8.66 -14.49
N ILE A 265 23.96 -7.40 -14.14
CA ILE A 265 23.21 -6.69 -13.07
C ILE A 265 21.72 -6.61 -13.42
N PRO A 266 21.30 -5.96 -14.53
CA PRO A 266 19.87 -5.84 -14.84
C PRO A 266 19.21 -7.21 -15.12
N LEU A 267 19.92 -8.15 -15.70
CA LEU A 267 19.36 -9.48 -15.99
C LEU A 267 19.16 -10.31 -14.72
N SER A 268 20.12 -10.29 -13.78
CA SER A 268 19.98 -10.99 -12.51
C SER A 268 18.85 -10.41 -11.66
N LEU A 269 18.68 -9.07 -11.67
CA LEU A 269 17.56 -8.41 -11.01
C LEU A 269 16.22 -8.76 -11.66
N LEU A 270 16.16 -8.80 -12.98
CA LEU A 270 14.94 -9.20 -13.71
C LEU A 270 14.53 -10.62 -13.33
N ILE A 271 15.49 -11.56 -13.30
CA ILE A 271 15.23 -12.94 -12.86
C ILE A 271 14.75 -12.96 -11.39
N ALA A 272 15.37 -12.16 -10.52
CA ALA A 272 14.94 -12.06 -9.13
C ALA A 272 13.49 -11.55 -9.01
N PHE A 273 13.11 -10.52 -9.75
CA PHE A 273 11.74 -9.99 -9.74
C PHE A 273 10.72 -10.98 -10.31
N ILE A 274 11.07 -11.72 -11.35
CA ILE A 274 10.23 -12.79 -11.90
C ILE A 274 10.01 -13.87 -10.83
N LEU A 275 11.08 -14.33 -10.15
CA LEU A 275 10.97 -15.34 -9.10
C LEU A 275 10.18 -14.82 -7.90
N MET A 276 10.37 -13.57 -7.49
CA MET A 276 9.57 -12.94 -6.42
C MET A 276 8.09 -12.89 -6.79
N HIS A 277 7.76 -12.53 -8.04
CA HIS A 277 6.38 -12.51 -8.51
C HIS A 277 5.74 -13.91 -8.49
N VAL A 278 6.47 -14.93 -8.97
CA VAL A 278 5.98 -16.33 -8.99
C VAL A 278 5.80 -16.90 -7.58
N THR A 279 6.59 -16.45 -6.60
CA THR A 279 6.55 -16.93 -5.22
C THR A 279 5.74 -16.04 -4.29
N ASP A 280 5.04 -15.02 -4.79
CA ASP A 280 4.25 -14.04 -4.03
C ASP A 280 5.03 -13.35 -2.91
N ILE A 281 6.32 -13.12 -3.11
CA ILE A 281 7.17 -12.42 -2.15
C ILE A 281 7.15 -10.93 -2.45
N PRO A 282 6.68 -10.07 -1.50
CA PRO A 282 6.61 -8.65 -1.73
C PRO A 282 8.00 -8.02 -1.76
N ALA A 283 8.26 -7.19 -2.78
CA ALA A 283 9.42 -6.32 -2.79
C ALA A 283 9.26 -5.23 -1.72
N ASN A 284 10.25 -5.06 -0.85
CA ASN A 284 10.31 -3.95 0.07
C ASN A 284 11.57 -3.12 -0.16
N LEU A 285 11.59 -1.89 0.36
CA LEU A 285 12.71 -0.97 0.18
C LEU A 285 14.02 -1.53 0.73
N LEU A 286 13.94 -2.23 1.88
CA LEU A 286 15.09 -2.85 2.53
C LEU A 286 15.70 -3.94 1.65
N SER A 287 14.85 -4.77 1.01
CA SER A 287 15.30 -5.86 0.15
C SER A 287 16.00 -5.34 -1.11
N LEU A 288 15.50 -4.26 -1.70
CA LEU A 288 16.11 -3.64 -2.88
C LEU A 288 17.42 -2.92 -2.53
N GLY A 289 17.47 -2.25 -1.38
CA GLY A 289 18.67 -1.55 -0.91
C GLY A 289 19.81 -2.47 -0.44
N ALA A 290 19.49 -3.73 -0.11
CA ALA A 290 20.49 -4.71 0.36
C ALA A 290 21.19 -5.46 -0.79
N ILE A 291 20.85 -5.19 -2.05
CA ILE A 291 21.47 -5.83 -3.20
C ILE A 291 22.85 -5.23 -3.43
N ASP A 292 23.89 -6.05 -3.26
CA ASP A 292 25.26 -5.70 -3.59
C ASP A 292 25.61 -6.09 -5.03
N PHE A 293 25.81 -5.08 -5.87
CA PHE A 293 26.15 -5.28 -7.28
C PHE A 293 27.52 -5.92 -7.47
N GLY A 294 28.46 -5.74 -6.54
CA GLY A 294 29.77 -6.38 -6.55
C GLY A 294 29.61 -7.90 -6.56
N ILE A 295 28.88 -8.43 -5.61
CA ILE A 295 28.64 -9.88 -5.46
C ILE A 295 27.92 -10.46 -6.70
N LEU A 296 26.98 -9.70 -7.29
CA LEU A 296 26.23 -10.17 -8.47
C LEU A 296 27.12 -10.32 -9.71
N VAL A 297 28.15 -9.49 -9.86
CA VAL A 297 29.01 -9.53 -11.06
C VAL A 297 30.24 -10.40 -10.91
N ASP A 298 30.61 -10.82 -9.70
CA ASP A 298 31.85 -11.56 -9.43
C ASP A 298 32.01 -12.81 -10.31
N GLY A 299 30.97 -13.64 -10.41
CA GLY A 299 31.01 -14.83 -11.27
C GLY A 299 31.23 -14.49 -12.75
N SER A 300 30.59 -13.42 -13.21
CA SER A 300 30.72 -12.92 -14.59
C SER A 300 32.08 -12.29 -14.85
N ILE A 301 32.69 -11.63 -13.84
CA ILE A 301 34.05 -11.08 -13.92
C ILE A 301 35.05 -12.20 -14.14
N VAL A 302 35.02 -13.23 -13.29
CA VAL A 302 35.95 -14.38 -13.37
C VAL A 302 35.82 -15.09 -14.72
N MET A 303 34.58 -15.28 -15.19
CA MET A 303 34.31 -15.88 -16.48
C MET A 303 34.89 -15.04 -17.64
N MET A 304 34.66 -13.73 -17.63
CA MET A 304 35.16 -12.81 -18.65
C MET A 304 36.70 -12.69 -18.60
N GLU A 305 37.30 -12.60 -17.42
CA GLU A 305 38.73 -12.53 -17.24
C GLU A 305 39.44 -13.76 -17.86
N THR A 306 38.88 -14.95 -17.65
CA THR A 306 39.39 -16.20 -18.22
C THR A 306 39.42 -16.17 -19.74
N ILE A 307 38.36 -15.61 -20.36
CA ILE A 307 38.28 -15.47 -21.83
C ILE A 307 39.25 -14.37 -22.33
N LEU A 308 39.31 -13.24 -21.65
CA LEU A 308 40.22 -12.14 -22.01
C LEU A 308 41.70 -12.52 -21.91
N LYS A 309 42.11 -13.21 -20.85
CA LYS A 309 43.46 -13.76 -20.71
C LYS A 309 43.86 -14.68 -21.86
N LYS A 310 42.90 -15.48 -22.35
CA LYS A 310 43.13 -16.34 -23.51
C LYS A 310 43.30 -15.51 -24.79
N ARG A 311 42.43 -14.51 -24.99
CA ARG A 311 42.53 -13.58 -26.13
C ARG A 311 43.85 -12.79 -26.12
N GLU A 312 44.34 -12.39 -24.95
CA GLU A 312 45.59 -11.69 -24.78
C GLU A 312 46.80 -12.54 -25.17
N ARG A 313 46.75 -13.85 -24.84
CA ARG A 313 47.83 -14.78 -25.19
C ARG A 313 47.86 -15.17 -26.69
N HIS A 314 46.72 -15.09 -27.35
CA HIS A 314 46.54 -15.45 -28.76
C HIS A 314 45.82 -14.34 -29.55
N PRO A 315 46.45 -13.15 -29.74
CA PRO A 315 45.74 -11.99 -30.27
C PRO A 315 45.35 -12.14 -31.75
N ASP A 316 46.13 -12.90 -32.51
CA ASP A 316 45.99 -13.03 -33.93
C ASP A 316 45.24 -14.28 -34.41
N GLU A 317 44.89 -15.19 -33.49
CA GLU A 317 44.16 -16.41 -33.76
C GLU A 317 42.67 -16.22 -33.66
N VAL A 318 41.91 -16.95 -34.48
CA VAL A 318 40.43 -17.09 -34.27
C VAL A 318 40.21 -18.03 -33.10
N LEU A 319 39.49 -17.58 -32.09
CA LEU A 319 39.16 -18.44 -30.96
C LEU A 319 38.08 -19.43 -31.37
N GLU A 320 38.39 -20.71 -31.27
CA GLU A 320 37.44 -21.79 -31.48
C GLU A 320 36.47 -21.92 -30.33
N GLU A 321 35.25 -22.33 -30.59
CA GLU A 321 34.19 -22.51 -29.64
C GLU A 321 34.55 -23.50 -28.53
N ASP A 322 35.07 -24.67 -28.91
CA ASP A 322 35.51 -25.73 -27.97
C ASP A 322 36.57 -25.24 -27.01
N SER A 323 37.42 -24.36 -27.47
CA SER A 323 38.50 -23.78 -26.68
C SER A 323 38.02 -22.80 -25.63
N ILE A 324 36.95 -22.03 -25.93
CA ILE A 324 36.28 -21.16 -24.93
C ILE A 324 35.47 -22.02 -23.98
N LEU A 325 34.69 -22.96 -24.49
CA LEU A 325 33.86 -23.86 -23.69
C LEU A 325 34.68 -24.63 -22.65
N ARG A 326 35.81 -25.19 -23.05
CA ARG A 326 36.71 -25.91 -22.12
C ARG A 326 37.21 -24.99 -20.98
N ARG A 327 37.62 -23.77 -21.28
CA ARG A 327 38.09 -22.82 -20.27
C ARG A 327 37.01 -22.30 -19.36
N THR A 328 35.81 -22.02 -19.88
CA THR A 328 34.70 -21.59 -19.09
C THR A 328 34.19 -22.72 -18.16
N THR A 329 34.26 -23.97 -18.60
CA THR A 329 33.91 -25.14 -17.78
C THR A 329 34.90 -25.32 -16.59
N GLU A 330 36.18 -25.02 -16.78
CA GLU A 330 37.18 -25.08 -15.68
C GLU A 330 36.83 -24.16 -14.53
N VAL A 331 36.31 -22.96 -14.81
CA VAL A 331 35.94 -21.95 -13.80
C VAL A 331 34.48 -22.02 -13.36
N ALA A 332 33.64 -22.70 -14.10
CA ALA A 332 32.19 -22.81 -13.79
C ALA A 332 31.96 -23.46 -12.41
N ARG A 333 32.71 -24.54 -12.10
CA ARG A 333 32.58 -25.24 -10.82
C ARG A 333 32.95 -24.35 -9.61
N PRO A 334 34.11 -23.67 -9.59
CA PRO A 334 34.43 -22.69 -8.54
C PRO A 334 33.39 -21.58 -8.38
N ILE A 335 32.89 -21.02 -9.47
CA ILE A 335 31.84 -19.96 -9.45
C ILE A 335 30.57 -20.49 -8.81
N PHE A 336 30.12 -21.69 -9.21
CA PHE A 336 28.92 -22.33 -8.65
C PHE A 336 29.03 -22.48 -7.13
N PHE A 337 30.12 -23.07 -6.64
CA PHE A 337 30.31 -23.26 -5.21
C PHE A 337 30.48 -21.95 -4.44
N SER A 338 31.15 -20.95 -5.02
CA SER A 338 31.29 -19.63 -4.40
C SER A 338 29.93 -18.99 -4.16
N ILE A 339 29.08 -18.97 -5.17
CA ILE A 339 27.72 -18.37 -5.07
C ILE A 339 26.85 -19.20 -4.10
N LEU A 340 26.97 -20.55 -4.13
CA LEU A 340 26.24 -21.41 -3.19
C LEU A 340 26.62 -21.12 -1.74
N ILE A 341 27.91 -20.89 -1.45
CA ILE A 341 28.38 -20.51 -0.11
C ILE A 341 27.79 -19.18 0.31
N ILE A 342 27.75 -18.19 -0.60
CA ILE A 342 27.16 -16.87 -0.33
C ILE A 342 25.64 -17.03 -0.02
N ILE A 343 24.91 -17.78 -0.82
CA ILE A 343 23.48 -18.05 -0.56
C ILE A 343 23.30 -18.73 0.81
N THR A 344 24.16 -19.67 1.16
CA THR A 344 24.11 -20.36 2.46
C THR A 344 24.34 -19.41 3.63
N ALA A 345 25.17 -18.36 3.45
CA ALA A 345 25.39 -17.35 4.47
C ALA A 345 24.12 -16.50 4.78
N TYR A 346 23.14 -16.45 3.88
CA TYR A 346 21.85 -15.80 4.10
C TYR A 346 20.79 -16.70 4.76
N LEU A 347 21.03 -18.03 4.86
CA LEU A 347 20.07 -18.95 5.49
C LEU A 347 19.71 -18.58 6.93
N PRO A 348 20.62 -18.10 7.80
CA PRO A 348 20.26 -17.71 9.16
C PRO A 348 19.16 -16.64 9.24
N LEU A 349 18.96 -15.81 8.20
CA LEU A 349 17.90 -14.80 8.17
C LEU A 349 16.48 -15.41 8.21
N PHE A 350 16.32 -16.66 7.81
CA PHE A 350 15.05 -17.38 7.89
C PHE A 350 14.72 -17.87 9.30
N ALA A 351 15.70 -17.89 10.20
CA ALA A 351 15.51 -18.27 11.60
C ALA A 351 14.93 -17.13 12.46
N PHE A 352 14.86 -15.91 11.94
CA PHE A 352 14.23 -14.80 12.65
C PHE A 352 12.73 -15.03 12.86
N GLU A 353 12.21 -14.45 13.95
CA GLU A 353 10.81 -14.52 14.33
C GLU A 353 10.18 -13.12 14.36
N HIS A 354 8.88 -13.06 14.55
CA HIS A 354 8.09 -11.83 14.76
C HIS A 354 8.31 -10.74 13.69
N ILE A 355 8.75 -9.55 14.11
CA ILE A 355 8.92 -8.37 13.24
C ILE A 355 10.14 -8.52 12.36
N GLU A 356 11.24 -9.05 12.89
CA GLU A 356 12.49 -9.30 12.18
C GLU A 356 12.26 -10.24 11.00
N LYS A 357 11.47 -11.29 11.18
CA LYS A 357 11.10 -12.21 10.10
C LYS A 357 10.41 -11.47 8.94
N LYS A 358 9.49 -10.56 9.25
CA LYS A 358 8.75 -9.81 8.21
C LYS A 358 9.64 -8.87 7.41
N LEU A 359 10.72 -8.36 8.00
CA LEU A 359 11.65 -7.46 7.35
C LEU A 359 12.75 -8.21 6.58
N PHE A 360 13.38 -9.21 7.22
CA PHE A 360 14.56 -9.87 6.66
C PHE A 360 14.25 -11.05 5.75
N THR A 361 13.11 -11.74 5.93
CA THR A 361 12.75 -12.86 5.04
C THR A 361 12.59 -12.44 3.57
N PRO A 362 11.85 -11.37 3.22
CA PRO A 362 11.81 -10.90 1.83
C PRO A 362 13.19 -10.48 1.29
N MET A 363 14.04 -9.89 2.13
CA MET A 363 15.41 -9.53 1.77
C MET A 363 16.24 -10.77 1.42
N ALA A 364 16.21 -11.81 2.26
CA ALA A 364 16.94 -13.05 2.01
C ALA A 364 16.51 -13.72 0.71
N TYR A 365 15.21 -13.75 0.41
CA TYR A 365 14.71 -14.26 -0.87
C TYR A 365 15.17 -13.41 -2.05
N THR A 366 15.06 -12.08 -1.96
CA THR A 366 15.45 -11.17 -3.05
C THR A 366 16.94 -11.34 -3.40
N VAL A 367 17.81 -11.33 -2.39
CA VAL A 367 19.25 -11.53 -2.58
C VAL A 367 19.53 -12.94 -3.11
N GLY A 368 18.91 -13.96 -2.55
CA GLY A 368 19.06 -15.34 -3.01
C GLY A 368 18.64 -15.52 -4.47
N TYR A 369 17.51 -14.96 -4.88
CA TYR A 369 17.04 -15.01 -6.26
C TYR A 369 17.94 -14.20 -7.22
N ALA A 370 18.45 -13.04 -6.79
CA ALA A 370 19.40 -12.26 -7.57
C ALA A 370 20.72 -13.03 -7.78
N LEU A 371 21.21 -13.71 -6.76
CA LEU A 371 22.41 -14.56 -6.85
C LEU A 371 22.19 -15.77 -7.77
N ILE A 372 21.03 -16.43 -7.70
CA ILE A 372 20.66 -17.50 -8.64
C ILE A 372 20.60 -16.95 -10.07
N GLY A 373 19.99 -15.77 -10.25
CA GLY A 373 19.96 -15.09 -11.54
C GLY A 373 21.36 -14.76 -12.06
N ALA A 374 22.23 -14.21 -11.20
CA ALA A 374 23.62 -13.90 -11.53
C ALA A 374 24.41 -15.15 -11.92
N LEU A 375 24.21 -16.27 -11.21
CA LEU A 375 24.81 -17.56 -11.53
C LEU A 375 24.35 -18.06 -12.91
N CYS A 376 23.06 -18.01 -13.19
CA CYS A 376 22.53 -18.41 -14.52
C CYS A 376 23.13 -17.54 -15.64
N VAL A 377 23.17 -16.21 -15.45
CA VAL A 377 23.76 -15.30 -16.43
C VAL A 377 25.25 -15.56 -16.60
N ALA A 378 26.00 -15.73 -15.52
CA ALA A 378 27.43 -15.98 -15.57
C ALA A 378 27.80 -17.30 -16.28
N LEU A 379 27.04 -18.36 -16.03
CA LEU A 379 27.35 -19.70 -16.58
C LEU A 379 26.82 -19.89 -18.01
N PHE A 380 25.67 -19.35 -18.36
CA PHE A 380 25.01 -19.63 -19.65
C PHE A 380 25.15 -18.45 -20.62
N LEU A 381 24.92 -17.23 -20.18
CA LEU A 381 24.85 -16.09 -21.08
C LEU A 381 26.23 -15.48 -21.37
N ILE A 382 27.04 -15.27 -20.33
CA ILE A 382 28.35 -14.59 -20.48
C ILE A 382 29.29 -15.37 -21.42
N PRO A 383 29.44 -16.70 -21.36
CA PRO A 383 30.31 -17.43 -22.31
C PRO A 383 29.88 -17.23 -23.76
N GLY A 384 28.57 -17.29 -24.03
CA GLY A 384 28.02 -17.08 -25.38
C GLY A 384 28.26 -15.65 -25.90
N LEU A 385 27.94 -14.65 -25.09
CA LEU A 385 28.16 -13.25 -25.44
C LEU A 385 29.65 -12.92 -25.61
N ALA A 386 30.50 -13.46 -24.75
CA ALA A 386 31.94 -13.28 -24.85
C ALA A 386 32.53 -13.96 -26.10
N TYR A 387 32.06 -15.17 -26.47
CA TYR A 387 32.42 -15.80 -27.71
C TYR A 387 32.07 -14.92 -28.91
N MET A 388 30.83 -14.40 -28.97
CA MET A 388 30.40 -13.51 -30.05
C MET A 388 31.25 -12.24 -30.15
N ALA A 389 31.63 -11.64 -29.00
CA ALA A 389 32.37 -10.40 -28.96
C ALA A 389 33.89 -10.56 -29.27
N TYR A 390 34.47 -11.71 -28.88
CA TYR A 390 35.93 -11.94 -28.93
C TYR A 390 36.36 -13.05 -29.87
N ARG A 391 35.45 -13.63 -30.64
CA ARG A 391 35.74 -14.67 -31.65
C ARG A 391 36.78 -14.23 -32.67
N LYS A 392 36.65 -12.99 -33.18
CA LYS A 392 37.56 -12.45 -34.22
C LYS A 392 38.87 -12.00 -33.63
N PRO A 393 40.03 -12.07 -34.35
CA PRO A 393 41.31 -11.52 -33.93
C PRO A 393 41.17 -10.07 -33.48
N ARG A 394 41.70 -9.76 -32.31
CA ARG A 394 41.61 -8.43 -31.76
C ARG A 394 42.69 -8.21 -30.70
N LYS A 395 43.33 -7.04 -30.75
CA LYS A 395 44.24 -6.59 -29.70
C LYS A 395 43.40 -6.18 -28.45
N VAL A 396 43.68 -6.78 -27.33
CA VAL A 396 43.13 -6.41 -26.03
C VAL A 396 44.13 -5.44 -25.39
N TYR A 397 43.65 -4.39 -24.74
CA TYR A 397 44.48 -3.42 -24.06
C TYR A 397 45.19 -4.08 -22.88
N HIS A 398 46.50 -4.02 -22.87
CA HIS A 398 47.32 -4.57 -21.80
C HIS A 398 47.43 -3.55 -20.65
N ASN A 399 46.97 -3.90 -19.45
CA ASN A 399 46.94 -2.99 -18.31
C ASN A 399 48.26 -3.01 -17.57
N ARG A 400 49.19 -2.11 -17.98
CA ARG A 400 50.54 -1.95 -17.37
C ARG A 400 50.54 -1.68 -15.88
N TRP A 401 49.43 -1.15 -15.33
CA TRP A 401 49.31 -0.86 -13.92
C TRP A 401 49.09 -2.13 -13.11
N LEU A 402 48.26 -3.02 -13.61
CA LEU A 402 48.02 -4.34 -13.05
C LEU A 402 49.26 -5.22 -13.09
N GLU A 403 50.04 -5.16 -14.15
CA GLU A 403 51.32 -5.86 -14.27
C GLU A 403 52.32 -5.42 -13.22
N LYS A 404 52.48 -4.10 -12.99
CA LYS A 404 53.33 -3.58 -11.92
C LYS A 404 52.92 -4.07 -10.53
N LEU A 405 51.62 -4.11 -10.26
CA LEU A 405 51.05 -4.65 -9.03
C LEU A 405 51.33 -6.15 -8.89
N GLN A 406 51.16 -6.92 -9.95
CA GLN A 406 51.47 -8.36 -9.98
C GLN A 406 52.98 -8.63 -9.78
N MET A 407 53.86 -7.83 -10.39
CA MET A 407 55.31 -7.93 -10.17
C MET A 407 55.67 -7.62 -8.71
N LEU A 408 55.08 -6.58 -8.13
CA LEU A 408 55.30 -6.22 -6.73
C LEU A 408 54.83 -7.34 -5.77
N TYR A 409 53.63 -7.89 -6.03
CA TYR A 409 53.09 -9.02 -5.28
C TYR A 409 53.97 -10.27 -5.39
N HIS A 410 54.38 -10.62 -6.61
CA HIS A 410 55.25 -11.75 -6.86
C HIS A 410 56.61 -11.60 -6.15
N ALA A 411 57.18 -10.40 -6.18
CA ALA A 411 58.45 -10.10 -5.47
C ALA A 411 58.31 -10.21 -3.95
N GLN A 412 57.10 -9.94 -3.39
CA GLN A 412 56.85 -10.14 -1.96
C GLN A 412 56.66 -11.59 -1.58
N VAL A 413 55.87 -12.34 -2.39
CA VAL A 413 55.59 -13.77 -2.14
C VAL A 413 56.85 -14.63 -2.26
N VAL A 414 57.80 -14.28 -3.17
CA VAL A 414 59.06 -14.99 -3.29
C VAL A 414 60.05 -14.66 -2.15
N ARG A 415 59.79 -13.58 -1.38
CA ARG A 415 60.62 -13.21 -0.21
C ARG A 415 60.13 -13.86 1.11
N VAL A 416 58.94 -14.43 1.12
CA VAL A 416 58.40 -15.21 2.23
C VAL A 416 58.65 -16.69 1.99
#